data_e2a75a024edfd131563b9c94142f1b6c
#
_entry.id   e2a75a024edfd131563b9c94142f1b6c
#
_cell.length_a   1.000
_cell.length_b   1.000
_cell.length_c   1.000
_cell.angle_alpha   90.00
_cell.angle_beta   90.00
_cell.angle_gamma   90.00
#
_symmetry.space_group_name_H-M   'P 1'
#
loop_
_entity.id
_entity.type
_entity.pdbx_description
1 polymer ?
#
loop_
_entity_poly.entity_id
_entity_poly.type
_entity_poly.pdbx_seq_one_letter_code
_entity_poly.pdbx_strand_id
1 'polypeptide(L)'
;TWYGITDFRASLGFETTHGPIAGALAAEAYSDVVILCYTRAEADSRESVETQNAFAAELASICEAGLDKDWKTTSEFVSKFANTPTAHAHFVRWLKAKVSTAGSGSKIWFKSEKLRELNDTEGIYACAMRALDFVAKEADEKLVTLFLSPGTPVMAFVWALAALGHPDLKKRLIVSPVIGKPPETVSLPAEWLDRHGVTQKAVRGATDGFDVTFHLFGEQRM
;
A
#
# COMPACT_ATOMS: atom_id res chain seq x y z
N THR A 1 0.12 -3.55 4.35
CA THR A 1 -0.58 -2.86 3.24
C THR A 1 -0.11 -3.36 1.88
N TRP A 2 -0.89 -3.13 0.83
CA TRP A 2 -0.51 -3.37 -0.55
C TRP A 2 0.16 -2.13 -1.16
N TYR A 3 1.11 -2.36 -2.07
CA TYR A 3 1.64 -1.35 -2.96
C TYR A 3 0.63 -1.07 -4.09
N GLY A 4 0.43 0.19 -4.43
CA GLY A 4 -0.54 0.61 -5.43
C GLY A 4 0.05 1.46 -6.55
N ILE A 5 -0.72 1.62 -7.64
CA ILE A 5 -0.32 2.42 -8.82
C ILE A 5 -0.03 3.87 -8.43
N THR A 6 -0.81 4.46 -7.52
CA THR A 6 -0.60 5.84 -7.07
C THR A 6 0.74 6.01 -6.35
N ASP A 7 1.14 5.01 -5.54
CA ASP A 7 2.45 5.01 -4.88
C ASP A 7 3.59 4.89 -5.91
N PHE A 8 3.39 4.07 -6.94
CA PHE A 8 4.36 3.94 -8.03
C PHE A 8 4.52 5.26 -8.81
N ARG A 9 3.41 5.87 -9.23
CA ARG A 9 3.42 7.18 -9.91
C ARG A 9 4.14 8.24 -9.08
N ALA A 10 3.85 8.29 -7.78
CA ALA A 10 4.52 9.21 -6.86
C ALA A 10 6.03 8.97 -6.78
N SER A 11 6.47 7.71 -6.79
CA SER A 11 7.89 7.35 -6.75
C SER A 11 8.66 7.74 -8.02
N LEU A 12 7.95 7.88 -9.13
CA LEU A 12 8.49 8.32 -10.44
C LEU A 12 8.50 9.85 -10.60
N GLY A 13 7.86 10.58 -9.68
CA GLY A 13 7.68 12.04 -9.80
C GLY A 13 6.51 12.44 -10.71
N PHE A 14 5.66 11.50 -11.12
CA PHE A 14 4.49 11.77 -11.98
C PHE A 14 3.29 12.33 -11.20
N GLU A 15 3.38 12.40 -9.88
CA GLU A 15 2.36 12.95 -9.01
C GLU A 15 2.92 14.06 -8.14
N THR A 16 2.08 15.03 -7.81
CA THR A 16 2.43 16.12 -6.88
C THR A 16 2.39 15.69 -5.42
N THR A 17 1.74 14.57 -5.11
CA THR A 17 1.62 14.00 -3.78
C THR A 17 2.63 12.87 -3.56
N HIS A 18 2.87 12.53 -2.29
CA HIS A 18 3.78 11.45 -1.94
C HIS A 18 3.20 10.03 -2.11
N GLY A 19 1.96 9.91 -2.56
CA GLY A 19 1.25 8.63 -2.58
C GLY A 19 0.74 8.20 -1.20
N PRO A 20 -0.21 7.24 -1.17
CA PRO A 20 -0.86 6.82 0.08
C PRO A 20 0.09 6.27 1.13
N ILE A 21 1.01 5.39 0.75
CA ILE A 21 1.93 4.73 1.72
C ILE A 21 2.89 5.75 2.35
N ALA A 22 3.56 6.56 1.55
CA ALA A 22 4.47 7.56 2.09
C ALA A 22 3.73 8.66 2.87
N GLY A 23 2.50 9.00 2.47
CA GLY A 23 1.62 9.89 3.21
C GLY A 23 1.26 9.34 4.60
N ALA A 24 0.96 8.05 4.70
CA ALA A 24 0.68 7.40 5.99
C ALA A 24 1.92 7.39 6.90
N LEU A 25 3.10 7.13 6.34
CA LEU A 25 4.36 7.14 7.10
C LEU A 25 4.81 8.54 7.52
N ALA A 26 4.40 9.57 6.79
CA ALA A 26 4.62 10.96 7.20
C ALA A 26 3.67 11.41 8.33
N ALA A 27 2.45 10.86 8.36
CA ALA A 27 1.45 11.21 9.37
C ALA A 27 1.70 10.55 10.73
N GLU A 28 2.25 9.34 10.74
CA GLU A 28 2.51 8.59 11.97
C GLU A 28 3.77 7.72 11.83
N ALA A 29 4.58 7.64 12.90
CA ALA A 29 5.73 6.76 12.96
C ALA A 29 5.31 5.31 13.28
N TYR A 30 5.84 4.36 12.52
CA TYR A 30 5.66 2.92 12.71
C TYR A 30 7.02 2.28 12.96
N SER A 31 7.11 1.27 13.85
CA SER A 31 8.35 0.51 14.07
C SER A 31 8.70 -0.35 12.86
N ASP A 32 7.68 -1.03 12.35
CA ASP A 32 7.80 -1.96 11.24
C ASP A 32 6.71 -1.71 10.21
N VAL A 33 7.05 -1.79 8.93
CA VAL A 33 6.13 -1.59 7.81
C VAL A 33 6.25 -2.78 6.87
N VAL A 34 5.17 -3.52 6.69
CA VAL A 34 5.09 -4.64 5.74
C VAL A 34 4.30 -4.20 4.51
N ILE A 35 4.94 -4.26 3.35
CA ILE A 35 4.36 -3.89 2.06
C ILE A 35 4.33 -5.11 1.16
N LEU A 36 3.13 -5.44 0.66
CA LEU A 36 2.90 -6.52 -0.29
C LEU A 36 2.91 -5.93 -1.70
N CYS A 37 3.71 -6.49 -2.57
CA CYS A 37 3.81 -6.09 -3.97
C CYS A 37 3.28 -7.21 -4.86
N TYR A 38 2.26 -6.90 -5.64
CA TYR A 38 1.69 -7.83 -6.60
C TYR A 38 2.63 -8.07 -7.78
N THR A 39 2.85 -9.34 -8.09
CA THR A 39 3.50 -9.78 -9.32
C THR A 39 2.62 -10.84 -9.98
N ARG A 40 2.50 -10.83 -11.31
CA ARG A 40 1.77 -11.88 -12.02
C ARG A 40 2.39 -13.25 -11.76
N ALA A 41 1.58 -14.27 -11.61
CA ALA A 41 2.05 -15.63 -11.31
C ALA A 41 3.02 -16.16 -12.37
N GLU A 42 2.81 -15.78 -13.63
CA GLU A 42 3.63 -16.16 -14.78
C GLU A 42 4.92 -15.35 -14.90
N ALA A 43 5.04 -14.21 -14.21
CA ALA A 43 6.25 -13.41 -14.25
C ALA A 43 7.39 -14.16 -13.54
N ASP A 44 8.51 -14.30 -14.22
CA ASP A 44 9.73 -14.80 -13.59
C ASP A 44 10.10 -13.92 -12.39
N SER A 45 10.51 -14.55 -11.30
CA SER A 45 11.02 -13.84 -10.12
C SER A 45 12.33 -13.08 -10.42
N ARG A 46 12.99 -13.41 -11.52
CA ARG A 46 14.17 -12.73 -12.04
C ARG A 46 13.80 -11.94 -13.29
N GLU A 47 13.66 -10.65 -13.12
CA GLU A 47 13.46 -9.75 -14.23
C GLU A 47 14.74 -9.69 -15.08
N SER A 48 14.59 -9.73 -16.40
CA SER A 48 15.72 -9.66 -17.31
C SER A 48 16.40 -8.29 -17.23
N VAL A 49 17.70 -8.25 -17.51
CA VAL A 49 18.48 -7.02 -17.63
C VAL A 49 17.88 -6.09 -18.70
N GLU A 50 17.27 -6.67 -19.74
CA GLU A 50 16.59 -5.92 -20.80
C GLU A 50 15.39 -5.16 -20.28
N THR A 51 14.56 -5.75 -19.42
CA THR A 51 13.41 -5.05 -18.81
C THR A 51 13.87 -3.92 -17.88
N GLN A 52 14.95 -4.13 -17.13
CA GLN A 52 15.54 -3.08 -16.29
C GLN A 52 16.08 -1.92 -17.12
N ASN A 53 16.78 -2.22 -18.22
CA ASN A 53 17.30 -1.22 -19.12
C ASN A 53 16.17 -0.47 -19.85
N ALA A 54 15.13 -1.18 -20.30
CA ALA A 54 13.97 -0.57 -20.92
C ALA A 54 13.23 0.38 -19.97
N PHE A 55 13.04 -0.02 -18.71
CA PHE A 55 12.45 0.84 -17.68
C PHE A 55 13.26 2.14 -17.52
N ALA A 56 14.58 2.03 -17.35
CA ALA A 56 15.44 3.18 -17.13
C ALA A 56 15.47 4.12 -18.35
N ALA A 57 15.62 3.57 -19.56
CA ALA A 57 15.67 4.34 -20.79
C ALA A 57 14.35 5.07 -21.10
N GLU A 58 13.22 4.37 -20.93
CA GLU A 58 11.89 4.96 -21.17
C GLU A 58 11.59 6.07 -20.15
N LEU A 59 11.90 5.85 -18.86
CA LEU A 59 11.72 6.87 -17.83
C LEU A 59 12.57 8.10 -18.11
N ALA A 60 13.85 7.92 -18.47
CA ALA A 60 14.73 9.02 -18.83
C ALA A 60 14.19 9.81 -20.04
N SER A 61 13.74 9.13 -21.09
CA SER A 61 13.15 9.75 -22.28
C SER A 61 11.90 10.58 -21.95
N ILE A 62 11.03 10.10 -21.08
CA ILE A 62 9.83 10.83 -20.63
C ILE A 62 10.22 12.12 -19.90
N CYS A 63 11.19 12.03 -18.99
CA CYS A 63 11.65 13.17 -18.21
C CYS A 63 12.39 14.20 -19.08
N GLU A 64 13.29 13.77 -19.98
CA GLU A 64 14.04 14.63 -20.90
C GLU A 64 13.11 15.37 -21.87
N ALA A 65 12.07 14.70 -22.34
CA ALA A 65 11.07 15.32 -23.21
C ALA A 65 10.07 16.23 -22.48
N GLY A 66 10.13 16.31 -21.15
CA GLY A 66 9.18 17.07 -20.33
C GLY A 66 7.76 16.47 -20.31
N LEU A 67 7.61 15.18 -20.62
CA LEU A 67 6.34 14.47 -20.70
C LEU A 67 5.93 13.80 -19.38
N ASP A 68 6.69 14.03 -18.31
CA ASP A 68 6.41 13.52 -16.95
C ASP A 68 5.06 13.96 -16.40
N LYS A 69 4.47 15.04 -16.93
CA LYS A 69 3.13 15.56 -16.60
C LYS A 69 2.05 15.21 -17.61
N ASP A 70 2.43 14.61 -18.75
CA ASP A 70 1.45 14.13 -19.71
C ASP A 70 0.81 12.83 -19.23
N TRP A 71 -0.49 12.88 -18.94
CA TRP A 71 -1.23 11.75 -18.38
C TRP A 71 -1.22 10.52 -19.26
N LYS A 72 -1.32 10.67 -20.57
CA LYS A 72 -1.34 9.54 -21.50
C LYS A 72 -0.02 8.80 -21.48
N THR A 73 1.08 9.50 -21.70
CA THR A 73 2.44 8.93 -21.72
C THR A 73 2.79 8.27 -20.38
N THR A 74 2.54 8.95 -19.27
CA THR A 74 2.82 8.40 -17.93
C THR A 74 1.95 7.20 -17.60
N SER A 75 0.69 7.17 -18.07
CA SER A 75 -0.20 6.02 -17.85
C SER A 75 0.19 4.80 -18.67
N GLU A 76 0.66 4.97 -19.88
CA GLU A 76 1.22 3.90 -20.72
C GLU A 76 2.46 3.28 -20.06
N PHE A 77 3.39 4.12 -19.60
CA PHE A 77 4.57 3.68 -18.85
C PHE A 77 4.20 2.90 -17.58
N VAL A 78 3.29 3.45 -16.77
CA VAL A 78 2.82 2.82 -15.54
C VAL A 78 2.14 1.48 -15.83
N SER A 79 1.28 1.41 -16.83
CA SER A 79 0.60 0.17 -17.22
C SER A 79 1.59 -0.92 -17.62
N LYS A 80 2.69 -0.54 -18.28
CA LYS A 80 3.73 -1.48 -18.71
C LYS A 80 4.56 -2.03 -17.55
N PHE A 81 4.91 -1.20 -16.57
CA PHE A 81 5.92 -1.54 -15.57
C PHE A 81 5.41 -1.73 -14.15
N ALA A 82 4.24 -1.23 -13.75
CA ALA A 82 3.80 -1.13 -12.36
C ALA A 82 3.92 -2.42 -11.52
N ASN A 83 3.69 -3.57 -12.14
CA ASN A 83 3.67 -4.87 -11.45
C ASN A 83 4.91 -5.73 -11.79
N THR A 84 6.02 -5.08 -12.09
CA THR A 84 7.29 -5.75 -12.37
C THR A 84 8.23 -5.66 -11.17
N PRO A 85 9.16 -6.62 -11.01
CA PRO A 85 10.20 -6.55 -9.98
C PRO A 85 11.03 -5.26 -10.06
N THR A 86 11.31 -4.72 -11.25
CA THR A 86 12.04 -3.45 -11.43
C THR A 86 11.29 -2.28 -10.81
N ALA A 87 9.98 -2.16 -11.08
CA ALA A 87 9.14 -1.11 -10.49
C ALA A 87 9.08 -1.24 -8.96
N HIS A 88 8.96 -2.45 -8.45
CA HIS A 88 8.98 -2.71 -7.01
C HIS A 88 10.31 -2.29 -6.39
N ALA A 89 11.44 -2.64 -7.01
CA ALA A 89 12.76 -2.25 -6.54
C ALA A 89 12.97 -0.74 -6.57
N HIS A 90 12.43 -0.06 -7.60
CA HIS A 90 12.44 1.40 -7.70
C HIS A 90 11.66 2.04 -6.56
N PHE A 91 10.41 1.63 -6.36
CA PHE A 91 9.56 2.13 -5.28
C PHE A 91 10.18 1.89 -3.89
N VAL A 92 10.74 0.71 -3.66
CA VAL A 92 11.42 0.36 -2.40
C VAL A 92 12.56 1.32 -2.09
N ARG A 93 13.42 1.60 -3.07
CA ARG A 93 14.55 2.53 -2.90
C ARG A 93 14.06 3.93 -2.60
N TRP A 94 13.07 4.40 -3.36
CA TRP A 94 12.48 5.72 -3.18
C TRP A 94 11.85 5.85 -1.79
N LEU A 95 11.05 4.87 -1.36
CA LEU A 95 10.38 4.91 -0.07
C LEU A 95 11.39 4.89 1.09
N LYS A 96 12.42 4.04 1.03
CA LYS A 96 13.49 4.01 2.04
C LYS A 96 14.21 5.35 2.16
N ALA A 97 14.50 6.00 1.04
CA ALA A 97 15.10 7.33 1.03
C ALA A 97 14.19 8.38 1.69
N LYS A 98 12.89 8.36 1.38
CA LYS A 98 11.90 9.27 1.99
C LYS A 98 11.79 9.07 3.50
N VAL A 99 11.67 7.82 3.96
CA VAL A 99 11.56 7.48 5.39
C VAL A 99 12.82 7.86 6.15
N SER A 100 14.01 7.61 5.58
CA SER A 100 15.29 8.01 6.17
C SER A 100 15.41 9.53 6.31
N THR A 101 15.01 10.29 5.28
CA THR A 101 15.03 11.75 5.30
C THR A 101 14.08 12.33 6.35
N ALA A 102 12.95 11.66 6.59
CA ALA A 102 11.98 12.06 7.61
C ALA A 102 12.40 11.71 9.04
N GLY A 103 13.59 11.09 9.23
CA GLY A 103 14.09 10.69 10.55
C GLY A 103 13.30 9.54 11.18
N SER A 104 12.44 8.86 10.42
CA SER A 104 11.71 7.69 10.89
C SER A 104 12.62 6.46 10.91
N GLY A 105 12.77 5.83 12.07
CA GLY A 105 13.51 4.58 12.25
C GLY A 105 12.75 3.33 11.80
N SER A 106 11.71 3.46 10.99
CA SER A 106 10.85 2.36 10.56
C SER A 106 11.62 1.30 9.77
N LYS A 107 11.48 0.05 10.18
CA LYS A 107 11.98 -1.10 9.43
C LYS A 107 10.98 -1.47 8.34
N ILE A 108 11.41 -1.42 7.08
CA ILE A 108 10.54 -1.65 5.94
C ILE A 108 10.80 -3.04 5.35
N TRP A 109 9.75 -3.86 5.33
CA TRP A 109 9.72 -5.20 4.77
C TRP A 109 8.93 -5.21 3.47
N PHE A 110 9.52 -5.76 2.41
CA PHE A 110 8.85 -5.94 1.13
C PHE A 110 8.66 -7.41 0.86
N LYS A 111 7.45 -7.76 0.44
CA LYS A 111 7.11 -9.11 0.05
C LYS A 111 6.50 -9.08 -1.35
N SER A 112 7.17 -9.71 -2.30
CA SER A 112 6.61 -9.94 -3.63
C SER A 112 5.66 -11.12 -3.55
N GLU A 113 4.40 -10.89 -3.91
CA GLU A 113 3.33 -11.88 -3.84
C GLU A 113 2.82 -12.18 -5.25
N LYS A 114 2.88 -13.45 -5.63
CA LYS A 114 2.38 -13.91 -6.92
C LYS A 114 0.89 -14.19 -6.84
N LEU A 115 0.11 -13.52 -7.68
CA LEU A 115 -1.33 -13.74 -7.83
C LEU A 115 -1.64 -14.05 -9.29
N ARG A 116 -2.70 -14.82 -9.55
CA ARG A 116 -3.19 -15.10 -10.90
C ARG A 116 -3.59 -13.80 -11.61
N GLU A 117 -4.28 -12.94 -10.87
CA GLU A 117 -4.76 -11.62 -11.32
C GLU A 117 -4.93 -10.66 -10.12
N LEU A 118 -5.17 -9.38 -10.40
CA LEU A 118 -5.35 -8.35 -9.37
C LEU A 118 -6.56 -8.58 -8.45
N ASN A 119 -7.54 -9.34 -8.88
CA ASN A 119 -8.76 -9.68 -8.13
C ASN A 119 -8.82 -11.15 -7.70
N ASP A 120 -7.70 -11.84 -7.68
CA ASP A 120 -7.58 -13.22 -7.16
C ASP A 120 -7.84 -13.27 -5.66
N THR A 121 -9.10 -13.37 -5.28
CA THR A 121 -9.58 -13.30 -3.88
C THR A 121 -8.90 -14.32 -2.98
N GLU A 122 -8.75 -15.57 -3.46
CA GLU A 122 -8.11 -16.65 -2.70
C GLU A 122 -6.62 -16.37 -2.50
N GLY A 123 -5.93 -15.97 -3.57
CA GLY A 123 -4.52 -15.61 -3.53
C GLY A 123 -4.27 -14.40 -2.63
N ILE A 124 -5.10 -13.35 -2.74
CA ILE A 124 -5.02 -12.16 -1.89
C ILE A 124 -5.22 -12.54 -0.42
N TYR A 125 -6.22 -13.37 -0.11
CA TYR A 125 -6.48 -13.84 1.26
C TYR A 125 -5.28 -14.62 1.82
N ALA A 126 -4.75 -15.57 1.05
CA ALA A 126 -3.58 -16.33 1.45
C ALA A 126 -2.35 -15.43 1.71
N CYS A 127 -2.12 -14.41 0.88
CA CYS A 127 -1.06 -13.41 1.09
C CYS A 127 -1.29 -12.59 2.36
N ALA A 128 -2.53 -12.16 2.59
CA ALA A 128 -2.91 -11.40 3.77
C ALA A 128 -2.68 -12.21 5.05
N MET A 129 -3.10 -13.48 5.08
CA MET A 129 -2.88 -14.37 6.22
C MET A 129 -1.40 -14.58 6.50
N ARG A 130 -0.57 -14.86 5.47
CA ARG A 130 0.89 -14.98 5.64
C ARG A 130 1.53 -13.71 6.20
N ALA A 131 1.04 -12.54 5.79
CA ALA A 131 1.55 -11.28 6.29
C ALA A 131 1.15 -11.05 7.75
N LEU A 132 -0.07 -11.40 8.14
CA LEU A 132 -0.55 -11.32 9.52
C LEU A 132 0.19 -12.32 10.43
N ASP A 133 0.38 -13.56 9.98
CA ASP A 133 1.18 -14.57 10.69
C ASP A 133 2.64 -14.11 10.89
N PHE A 134 3.22 -13.48 9.87
CA PHE A 134 4.57 -12.90 9.98
C PHE A 134 4.62 -11.82 11.05
N VAL A 135 3.66 -10.89 11.03
CA VAL A 135 3.59 -9.82 12.02
C VAL A 135 3.32 -10.38 13.41
N ALA A 136 2.44 -11.37 13.55
CA ALA A 136 2.14 -12.01 14.83
C ALA A 136 3.36 -12.64 15.49
N LYS A 137 4.26 -13.26 14.71
CA LYS A 137 5.50 -13.86 15.21
C LYS A 137 6.54 -12.84 15.67
N GLU A 138 6.57 -11.67 15.02
CA GLU A 138 7.55 -10.62 15.30
C GLU A 138 7.07 -9.63 16.39
N ALA A 139 5.82 -9.74 16.85
CA ALA A 139 5.17 -8.74 17.64
C ALA A 139 4.65 -9.28 18.99
N ASP A 140 5.40 -9.07 20.07
CA ASP A 140 4.85 -9.08 21.40
C ASP A 140 4.11 -7.75 21.67
N GLU A 141 2.79 -7.82 21.96
CA GLU A 141 1.91 -6.69 22.36
C GLU A 141 1.86 -5.47 21.42
N LYS A 142 2.10 -5.62 20.13
CA LYS A 142 2.07 -4.50 19.17
C LYS A 142 0.68 -4.27 18.60
N LEU A 143 0.37 -3.00 18.35
CA LEU A 143 -0.79 -2.61 17.57
C LEU A 143 -0.49 -2.79 16.07
N VAL A 144 -1.19 -3.69 15.42
CA VAL A 144 -1.09 -3.93 13.97
C VAL A 144 -2.00 -2.95 13.24
N THR A 145 -1.44 -2.04 12.47
CA THR A 145 -2.22 -1.11 11.65
C THR A 145 -2.36 -1.66 10.22
N LEU A 146 -3.59 -1.93 9.82
CA LEU A 146 -3.93 -2.36 8.46
C LEU A 146 -4.35 -1.16 7.63
N PHE A 147 -3.52 -0.80 6.67
CA PHE A 147 -3.80 0.31 5.75
C PHE A 147 -4.48 -0.24 4.50
N LEU A 148 -5.75 0.13 4.30
CA LEU A 148 -6.65 -0.47 3.32
C LEU A 148 -6.70 0.27 1.98
N SER A 149 -6.33 1.56 1.93
CA SER A 149 -6.49 2.37 0.72
C SER A 149 -5.62 2.00 -0.47
N PRO A 150 -4.34 1.60 -0.30
CA PRO A 150 -3.53 1.18 -1.43
C PRO A 150 -3.98 -0.19 -1.99
N GLY A 151 -3.85 -0.35 -3.29
CA GLY A 151 -4.27 -1.57 -3.99
C GLY A 151 -5.66 -1.46 -4.59
N THR A 152 -6.28 -2.60 -4.90
CA THR A 152 -7.65 -2.65 -5.43
C THR A 152 -8.69 -2.69 -4.31
N PRO A 153 -9.97 -2.32 -4.58
CA PRO A 153 -11.04 -2.48 -3.61
C PRO A 153 -11.18 -3.93 -3.10
N VAL A 154 -10.94 -4.92 -3.97
CA VAL A 154 -10.95 -6.34 -3.59
C VAL A 154 -9.84 -6.64 -2.58
N MET A 155 -8.63 -6.10 -2.79
CA MET A 155 -7.54 -6.24 -1.83
C MET A 155 -7.89 -5.62 -0.47
N ALA A 156 -8.51 -4.44 -0.46
CA ALA A 156 -8.96 -3.78 0.77
C ALA A 156 -10.00 -4.62 1.53
N PHE A 157 -11.01 -5.13 0.81
CA PHE A 157 -12.06 -5.98 1.36
C PHE A 157 -11.48 -7.28 1.96
N VAL A 158 -10.64 -7.97 1.20
CA VAL A 158 -10.02 -9.22 1.66
C VAL A 158 -9.08 -8.98 2.85
N TRP A 159 -8.36 -7.85 2.87
CA TRP A 159 -7.54 -7.45 4.03
C TRP A 159 -8.39 -7.28 5.30
N ALA A 160 -9.54 -6.62 5.18
CA ALA A 160 -10.46 -6.47 6.29
C ALA A 160 -10.98 -7.83 6.79
N LEU A 161 -11.35 -8.74 5.87
CA LEU A 161 -11.75 -10.12 6.22
C LEU A 161 -10.61 -10.90 6.89
N ALA A 162 -9.40 -10.84 6.36
CA ALA A 162 -8.24 -11.51 6.94
C ALA A 162 -7.95 -11.02 8.36
N ALA A 163 -8.18 -9.73 8.64
CA ALA A 163 -8.03 -9.16 9.97
C ALA A 163 -8.96 -9.84 10.99
N LEU A 164 -10.14 -10.28 10.59
CA LEU A 164 -11.09 -10.99 11.46
C LEU A 164 -10.62 -12.39 11.80
N GLY A 165 -9.81 -13.02 10.95
CA GLY A 165 -9.22 -14.34 11.17
C GLY A 165 -8.14 -14.39 12.27
N HIS A 166 -7.73 -13.24 12.81
CA HIS A 166 -6.73 -13.13 13.88
C HIS A 166 -7.29 -12.34 15.07
N PRO A 167 -8.22 -12.89 15.85
CA PRO A 167 -8.84 -12.18 16.97
C PRO A 167 -7.84 -11.77 18.05
N ASP A 168 -6.78 -12.55 18.24
CA ASP A 168 -5.75 -12.31 19.26
C ASP A 168 -4.83 -11.13 18.95
N LEU A 169 -4.79 -10.69 17.69
CA LEU A 169 -4.01 -9.52 17.30
C LEU A 169 -4.76 -8.24 17.63
N LYS A 170 -4.14 -7.38 18.42
CA LYS A 170 -4.62 -6.01 18.60
C LYS A 170 -4.40 -5.22 17.31
N LYS A 171 -5.45 -4.80 16.65
CA LYS A 171 -5.37 -4.19 15.32
C LYS A 171 -6.19 -2.93 15.18
N ARG A 172 -5.81 -2.12 14.20
CA ARG A 172 -6.47 -0.89 13.79
C ARG A 172 -6.56 -0.86 12.26
N LEU A 173 -7.69 -0.45 11.74
CA LEU A 173 -7.92 -0.25 10.31
C LEU A 173 -7.82 1.24 9.98
N ILE A 174 -7.07 1.58 8.95
CA ILE A 174 -6.95 2.96 8.46
C ILE A 174 -7.18 3.02 6.95
N VAL A 175 -7.69 4.16 6.50
CA VAL A 175 -7.92 4.48 5.08
C VAL A 175 -7.42 5.89 4.78
N SER A 176 -7.10 6.18 3.53
CA SER A 176 -6.90 7.56 3.05
C SER A 176 -8.10 7.95 2.19
N PRO A 177 -9.02 8.73 2.70
CA PRO A 177 -10.24 9.09 1.97
C PRO A 177 -9.96 10.02 0.79
N VAL A 178 -8.88 10.80 0.89
CA VAL A 178 -8.45 11.73 -0.16
C VAL A 178 -6.94 11.62 -0.37
N ILE A 179 -6.51 11.58 -1.63
CA ILE A 179 -5.09 11.59 -1.98
C ILE A 179 -4.41 12.85 -1.40
N GLY A 180 -3.29 12.66 -0.72
CA GLY A 180 -2.50 13.75 -0.13
C GLY A 180 -2.96 14.21 1.26
N LYS A 181 -4.04 13.64 1.81
CA LYS A 181 -4.42 13.85 3.21
C LYS A 181 -3.93 12.72 4.10
N PRO A 182 -3.74 12.97 5.41
CA PRO A 182 -3.43 11.94 6.37
C PRO A 182 -4.47 10.82 6.36
N PRO A 183 -4.07 9.57 6.63
CA PRO A 183 -5.04 8.49 6.78
C PRO A 183 -5.89 8.69 8.04
N GLU A 184 -7.10 8.15 7.97
CA GLU A 184 -8.09 8.19 9.04
C GLU A 184 -8.39 6.79 9.54
N THR A 185 -8.75 6.66 10.82
CA THR A 185 -9.17 5.37 11.40
C THR A 185 -10.57 5.03 10.90
N VAL A 186 -10.75 3.79 10.46
CA VAL A 186 -12.08 3.27 10.12
C VAL A 186 -12.89 3.11 11.39
N SER A 187 -14.02 3.81 11.46
CA SER A 187 -14.98 3.67 12.54
C SER A 187 -15.88 2.46 12.29
N LEU A 188 -15.95 1.56 13.27
CA LEU A 188 -16.79 0.37 13.26
C LEU A 188 -17.68 0.34 14.50
N PRO A 189 -18.85 -0.32 14.45
CA PRO A 189 -19.70 -0.48 15.65
C PRO A 189 -18.92 -1.12 16.81
N ALA A 190 -19.11 -0.61 18.03
CA ALA A 190 -18.37 -1.04 19.22
C ALA A 190 -18.45 -2.56 19.44
N GLU A 191 -19.64 -3.14 19.27
CA GLU A 191 -19.86 -4.59 19.37
C GLU A 191 -18.99 -5.42 18.43
N TRP A 192 -18.66 -4.85 17.26
CA TRP A 192 -17.79 -5.45 16.27
C TRP A 192 -16.32 -5.37 16.68
N LEU A 193 -15.94 -4.23 17.24
CA LEU A 193 -14.56 -3.96 17.65
C LEU A 193 -14.12 -4.94 18.75
N ASP A 194 -14.95 -5.10 19.76
CA ASP A 194 -14.66 -5.99 20.89
C ASP A 194 -14.58 -7.46 20.46
N ARG A 195 -15.50 -7.88 19.56
CA ARG A 195 -15.55 -9.26 19.07
C ARG A 195 -14.33 -9.66 18.26
N HIS A 196 -13.72 -8.72 17.55
CA HIS A 196 -12.67 -8.99 16.57
C HIS A 196 -11.32 -8.37 16.93
N GLY A 197 -11.14 -7.85 18.14
CA GLY A 197 -9.87 -7.28 18.60
C GLY A 197 -9.43 -6.04 17.82
N VAL A 198 -10.38 -5.26 17.27
CA VAL A 198 -10.10 -4.02 16.54
C VAL A 198 -10.19 -2.83 17.49
N THR A 199 -9.31 -1.86 17.38
CA THR A 199 -9.32 -0.63 18.18
C THR A 199 -9.57 0.60 17.30
N GLN A 200 -10.25 1.59 17.85
CA GLN A 200 -10.50 2.90 17.23
C GLN A 200 -9.40 3.94 17.51
N LYS A 201 -8.20 3.51 17.89
CA LYS A 201 -7.12 4.44 18.17
C LYS A 201 -6.86 5.34 16.95
N ALA A 202 -7.07 6.65 17.10
CA ALA A 202 -6.85 7.64 16.06
C ALA A 202 -5.40 7.63 15.55
N VAL A 203 -5.18 7.98 14.30
CA VAL A 203 -3.84 8.20 13.72
C VAL A 203 -3.27 9.46 14.36
N ARG A 204 -2.01 9.39 14.80
CA ARG A 204 -1.31 10.58 15.34
C ARG A 204 -1.16 11.61 14.22
N GLY A 205 -1.51 12.85 14.50
CA GLY A 205 -1.46 13.94 13.52
C GLY A 205 -2.69 14.10 12.64
N ALA A 206 -3.69 13.23 12.75
CA ALA A 206 -5.03 13.51 12.25
C ALA A 206 -5.68 14.52 13.21
N THR A 207 -5.88 15.76 12.74
CA THR A 207 -6.67 16.75 13.47
C THR A 207 -8.13 16.33 13.43
N ASP A 208 -8.68 16.17 14.62
CA ASP A 208 -10.10 16.06 14.99
C ASP A 208 -11.15 15.60 13.95
N GLY A 209 -11.71 14.42 14.24
CA GLY A 209 -13.14 14.20 14.15
C GLY A 209 -13.77 14.16 12.78
N PHE A 210 -13.45 13.17 11.96
CA PHE A 210 -14.39 12.67 10.97
C PHE A 210 -14.65 11.19 11.19
N ASP A 211 -15.87 10.85 11.56
CA ASP A 211 -16.38 9.48 11.51
C ASP A 211 -16.41 9.05 10.04
N VAL A 212 -15.46 8.23 9.64
CA VAL A 212 -15.46 7.63 8.31
C VAL A 212 -16.34 6.41 8.35
N THR A 213 -17.56 6.54 7.88
CA THR A 213 -18.41 5.39 7.59
C THR A 213 -17.85 4.68 6.35
N PHE A 214 -17.42 3.43 6.51
CA PHE A 214 -16.91 2.64 5.41
C PHE A 214 -18.09 2.21 4.52
N HIS A 215 -18.23 2.85 3.36
CA HIS A 215 -19.13 2.37 2.31
C HIS A 215 -18.39 1.29 1.50
N LEU A 216 -18.84 0.05 1.59
CA LEU A 216 -18.29 -1.10 0.84
C LEU A 216 -18.46 -0.96 -0.68
N PHE A 217 -19.26 0.00 -1.13
CA PHE A 217 -19.51 0.29 -2.52
C PHE A 217 -19.28 1.78 -2.77
N GLY A 218 -18.11 2.12 -3.30
CA GLY A 218 -17.86 3.46 -3.79
C GLY A 218 -18.82 3.77 -4.93
N GLU A 219 -19.66 4.79 -4.78
CA GLU A 219 -20.35 5.39 -5.93
C GLU A 219 -19.28 5.93 -6.88
N GLN A 220 -19.14 5.30 -8.04
CA GLN A 220 -18.48 5.93 -9.17
C GLN A 220 -19.32 7.16 -9.56
N ARG A 221 -18.87 8.34 -9.19
CA ARG A 221 -19.35 9.54 -9.86
C ARG A 221 -18.72 9.57 -11.25
N MET A 222 -19.57 9.46 -12.25
CA MET A 222 -19.29 9.75 -13.65
C MET A 222 -18.78 11.18 -13.81
#